data_8f3c291d18b1cb503a30c5f222120217
#
_entry.id   8f3c291d18b1cb503a30c5f222120217
#
_cell.length_a   1.000
_cell.length_b   1.000
_cell.length_c   1.000
_cell.angle_alpha   90.00
_cell.angle_beta   90.00
_cell.angle_gamma   90.00
#
_symmetry.space_group_name_H-M   'P 1'
#
loop_
_entity.id
_entity.type
_entity.pdbx_description
1 polymer ?
#
loop_
_entity_poly.entity_id
_entity_poly.type
_entity_poly.pdbx_seq_one_letter_code
_entity_poly.pdbx_strand_id
1 'polypeptide(L)'
;MKKQVIKAGVPETSGPFNLCVRYGDMIYISGLPPFDEEYASKLRDARAKGQPIPPFPDIPFERQVRIVMDHMKMLVDAAGSNMDCLLKVIVWLKDQRQQEEFDRIYRSYFSSTETLPARTRMQAGRTPMDCGLEVEAIGYVP
;
A
#
# COMPACT_ATOMS: atom_id res chain seq x y z
N MET A 1 -16.87 6.55 -20.50
CA MET A 1 -15.69 6.09 -19.75
C MET A 1 -16.15 5.47 -18.44
N LYS A 2 -15.65 4.31 -18.11
CA LYS A 2 -16.05 3.58 -16.89
C LYS A 2 -14.87 3.43 -15.95
N LYS A 3 -15.16 3.41 -14.66
CA LYS A 3 -14.19 3.03 -13.64
C LYS A 3 -13.88 1.54 -13.81
N GLN A 4 -12.60 1.21 -13.84
CA GLN A 4 -12.11 -0.17 -13.90
C GLN A 4 -11.48 -0.55 -12.56
N VAL A 5 -11.83 -1.74 -12.07
CA VAL A 5 -11.18 -2.31 -10.88
C VAL A 5 -9.95 -3.08 -11.34
N ILE A 6 -8.80 -2.77 -10.74
CA ILE A 6 -7.53 -3.44 -11.07
C ILE A 6 -7.27 -4.52 -10.03
N LYS A 7 -7.02 -5.73 -10.51
CA LYS A 7 -6.66 -6.88 -9.69
C LYS A 7 -5.24 -7.32 -10.03
N ALA A 8 -4.44 -7.60 -9.02
CA ALA A 8 -3.02 -7.94 -9.20
C ALA A 8 -2.54 -9.07 -8.27
N GLY A 9 -3.45 -9.80 -7.65
CA GLY A 9 -3.07 -10.83 -6.69
C GLY A 9 -2.56 -10.30 -5.35
N VAL A 10 -2.69 -8.99 -5.09
CA VAL A 10 -2.39 -8.42 -3.79
C VAL A 10 -3.44 -8.90 -2.79
N PRO A 11 -3.02 -9.34 -1.58
CA PRO A 11 -3.95 -9.85 -0.59
C PRO A 11 -5.06 -8.87 -0.23
N GLU A 12 -6.31 -9.35 -0.22
CA GLU A 12 -7.48 -8.56 0.16
C GLU A 12 -7.96 -8.94 1.55
N THR A 13 -8.64 -8.01 2.22
CA THR A 13 -9.03 -8.14 3.63
C THR A 13 -10.55 -8.21 3.85
N SER A 14 -11.33 -8.30 2.79
CA SER A 14 -12.80 -8.24 2.82
C SER A 14 -13.34 -6.89 3.29
N GLY A 15 -12.56 -5.81 3.17
CA GLY A 15 -13.04 -4.46 3.43
C GLY A 15 -13.90 -3.94 2.27
N PRO A 16 -14.73 -2.91 2.50
CA PRO A 16 -15.65 -2.38 1.49
C PRO A 16 -14.96 -1.41 0.52
N PHE A 17 -13.86 -1.83 -0.11
CA PHE A 17 -13.09 -1.02 -1.04
C PHE A 17 -12.31 -1.92 -2.01
N ASN A 18 -11.90 -1.34 -3.13
CA ASN A 18 -10.97 -1.97 -4.06
C ASN A 18 -9.57 -1.42 -3.82
N LEU A 19 -8.55 -2.25 -4.00
CA LEU A 19 -7.15 -1.84 -3.78
C LEU A 19 -6.66 -0.84 -4.82
N CYS A 20 -7.14 -0.96 -6.07
CA CYS A 20 -6.76 -0.05 -7.13
C CYS A 20 -7.92 0.11 -8.12
N VAL A 21 -8.16 1.34 -8.53
CA VAL A 21 -9.13 1.66 -9.59
C VAL A 21 -8.45 2.54 -10.63
N ARG A 22 -8.87 2.36 -11.89
CA ARG A 22 -8.44 3.19 -13.01
C ARG A 22 -9.65 3.87 -13.62
N TYR A 23 -9.49 5.15 -13.95
CA TYR A 23 -10.47 5.92 -14.72
C TYR A 23 -9.73 6.75 -15.74
N GLY A 24 -9.94 6.44 -17.04
CA GLY A 24 -9.12 7.01 -18.10
C GLY A 24 -7.66 6.61 -17.91
N ASP A 25 -6.78 7.59 -17.87
CA ASP A 25 -5.35 7.37 -17.64
C ASP A 25 -4.94 7.57 -16.18
N MET A 26 -5.88 7.82 -15.28
CA MET A 26 -5.59 7.99 -13.86
C MET A 26 -5.79 6.69 -13.09
N ILE A 27 -4.89 6.44 -12.14
CA ILE A 27 -4.99 5.32 -11.22
C ILE A 27 -4.97 5.82 -9.77
N TYR A 28 -5.78 5.17 -8.95
CA TYR A 28 -5.95 5.50 -7.54
C TYR A 28 -5.72 4.22 -6.73
N ILE A 29 -4.76 4.26 -5.85
CA ILE A 29 -4.39 3.10 -5.04
C ILE A 29 -4.76 3.38 -3.59
N SER A 30 -5.56 2.49 -3.03
CA SER A 30 -5.99 2.56 -1.63
C SER A 30 -4.79 2.48 -0.69
N GLY A 31 -4.97 2.91 0.54
CA GLY A 31 -3.98 2.69 1.58
C GLY A 31 -3.64 1.22 1.71
N LEU A 32 -2.36 0.89 1.55
CA LEU A 32 -1.86 -0.48 1.59
C LEU A 32 -1.13 -0.70 2.91
N PRO A 33 -1.67 -1.55 3.80
CA PRO A 33 -0.94 -2.01 4.98
C PRO A 33 0.00 -3.17 4.62
N PRO A 34 0.96 -3.51 5.48
CA PRO A 34 1.92 -4.59 5.21
C PRO A 34 1.33 -5.98 5.49
N PHE A 35 0.16 -6.27 4.91
CA PHE A 35 -0.54 -7.52 5.12
C PHE A 35 -0.16 -8.51 4.03
N ASP A 36 0.60 -9.55 4.39
CA ASP A 36 0.85 -10.67 3.50
C ASP A 36 -0.38 -11.58 3.42
N GLU A 37 -0.34 -12.58 2.54
CA GLU A 37 -1.49 -13.49 2.35
C GLU A 37 -1.78 -14.29 3.63
N GLU A 38 -0.77 -14.65 4.40
CA GLU A 38 -0.98 -15.40 5.64
C GLU A 38 -1.84 -14.58 6.62
N TYR A 39 -1.48 -13.32 6.86
CA TYR A 39 -2.24 -12.46 7.75
C TYR A 39 -3.60 -12.09 7.16
N ALA A 40 -3.65 -11.72 5.88
CA ALA A 40 -4.90 -11.35 5.20
C ALA A 40 -5.91 -12.50 5.23
N SER A 41 -5.45 -13.73 5.05
CA SER A 41 -6.31 -14.93 5.14
C SER A 41 -6.93 -15.08 6.53
N LYS A 42 -6.14 -14.91 7.58
CA LYS A 42 -6.63 -14.95 8.98
C LYS A 42 -7.66 -13.86 9.23
N LEU A 43 -7.42 -12.66 8.71
CA LEU A 43 -8.32 -11.52 8.85
C LEU A 43 -9.65 -11.76 8.14
N ARG A 44 -9.62 -12.26 6.89
CA ARG A 44 -10.82 -12.61 6.13
C ARG A 44 -11.64 -13.68 6.86
N ASP A 45 -10.96 -14.70 7.38
CA ASP A 45 -11.61 -15.80 8.10
C ASP A 45 -12.29 -15.30 9.39
N ALA A 46 -11.60 -14.48 10.16
CA ALA A 46 -12.16 -13.89 11.38
C ALA A 46 -13.40 -13.04 11.06
N ARG A 47 -13.34 -12.22 10.02
CA ARG A 47 -14.48 -11.39 9.58
C ARG A 47 -15.65 -12.23 9.11
N ALA A 48 -15.41 -13.29 8.36
CA ALA A 48 -16.45 -14.18 7.88
C ALA A 48 -17.16 -14.91 9.03
N LYS A 49 -16.47 -15.20 10.10
CA LYS A 49 -16.99 -15.92 11.27
C LYS A 49 -17.45 -15.03 12.42
N GLY A 50 -17.32 -13.70 12.26
CA GLY A 50 -17.66 -12.75 13.34
C GLY A 50 -16.76 -12.91 14.57
N GLN A 51 -15.53 -13.35 14.38
CA GLN A 51 -14.54 -13.54 15.43
C GLN A 51 -13.69 -12.29 15.62
N PRO A 52 -13.01 -12.14 16.77
CA PRO A 52 -12.11 -11.02 16.99
C PRO A 52 -11.01 -10.96 15.92
N ILE A 53 -10.63 -9.73 15.54
CA ILE A 53 -9.57 -9.50 14.57
C ILE A 53 -8.24 -9.99 15.17
N PRO A 54 -7.50 -10.87 14.44
CA PRO A 54 -6.21 -11.33 14.94
C PRO A 54 -5.20 -10.18 15.02
N PRO A 55 -4.32 -10.15 16.02
CA PRO A 55 -3.32 -9.10 16.11
C PRO A 55 -2.34 -9.18 14.95
N PHE A 56 -1.83 -8.01 14.52
CA PHE A 56 -0.80 -7.96 13.50
C PHE A 56 0.49 -8.61 14.07
N PRO A 57 1.14 -9.50 13.30
CA PRO A 57 2.33 -10.19 13.79
C PRO A 57 3.54 -9.26 13.98
N ASP A 58 4.48 -9.67 14.81
CA ASP A 58 5.73 -8.94 15.03
C ASP A 58 6.67 -9.14 13.83
N ILE A 59 6.57 -8.26 12.85
CA ILE A 59 7.37 -8.28 11.64
C ILE A 59 8.32 -7.08 11.65
N PRO A 60 9.63 -7.25 11.34
CA PRO A 60 10.56 -6.13 11.26
C PRO A 60 10.07 -5.03 10.33
N PHE A 61 10.29 -3.78 10.70
CA PHE A 61 9.79 -2.62 9.94
C PHE A 61 10.28 -2.65 8.49
N GLU A 62 11.54 -2.97 8.23
CA GLU A 62 12.07 -3.09 6.88
C GLU A 62 11.24 -4.06 6.03
N ARG A 63 10.88 -5.21 6.58
CA ARG A 63 10.05 -6.21 5.90
C ARG A 63 8.67 -5.65 5.61
N GLN A 64 8.08 -4.92 6.56
CA GLN A 64 6.78 -4.29 6.38
C GLN A 64 6.79 -3.28 5.22
N VAL A 65 7.82 -2.44 5.14
CA VAL A 65 7.95 -1.46 4.04
C VAL A 65 8.03 -2.17 2.70
N ARG A 66 8.82 -3.23 2.59
CA ARG A 66 8.96 -4.00 1.34
C ARG A 66 7.64 -4.67 0.92
N ILE A 67 6.90 -5.23 1.86
CA ILE A 67 5.58 -5.81 1.56
C ILE A 67 4.67 -4.74 0.95
N VAL A 68 4.56 -3.58 1.58
CA VAL A 68 3.71 -2.48 1.09
C VAL A 68 4.15 -2.02 -0.29
N MET A 69 5.43 -1.74 -0.48
CA MET A 69 5.94 -1.21 -1.75
C MET A 69 5.89 -2.24 -2.87
N ASP A 70 6.13 -3.51 -2.58
CA ASP A 70 5.97 -4.59 -3.56
C ASP A 70 4.51 -4.73 -4.00
N HIS A 71 3.57 -4.65 -3.06
CA HIS A 71 2.15 -4.68 -3.39
C HIS A 71 1.74 -3.48 -4.25
N MET A 72 2.25 -2.29 -3.92
CA MET A 72 2.00 -1.10 -4.74
C MET A 72 2.50 -1.29 -6.17
N LYS A 73 3.72 -1.81 -6.32
CA LYS A 73 4.29 -2.10 -7.63
C LYS A 73 3.44 -3.10 -8.40
N MET A 74 2.95 -4.16 -7.76
CA MET A 74 2.07 -5.14 -8.42
C MET A 74 0.80 -4.48 -8.97
N LEU A 75 0.18 -3.60 -8.20
CA LEU A 75 -1.04 -2.90 -8.63
C LEU A 75 -0.76 -1.92 -9.76
N VAL A 76 0.31 -1.15 -9.67
CA VAL A 76 0.72 -0.18 -10.69
C VAL A 76 1.02 -0.90 -12.01
N ASP A 77 1.79 -2.00 -11.96
CA ASP A 77 2.12 -2.80 -13.14
C ASP A 77 0.84 -3.39 -13.77
N ALA A 78 -0.07 -3.92 -12.97
CA ALA A 78 -1.34 -4.48 -13.45
C ALA A 78 -2.26 -3.44 -14.06
N ALA A 79 -2.15 -2.19 -13.65
CA ALA A 79 -2.91 -1.08 -14.22
C ALA A 79 -2.35 -0.60 -15.58
N GLY A 80 -1.21 -1.16 -16.01
CA GLY A 80 -0.54 -0.74 -17.26
C GLY A 80 0.40 0.44 -17.08
N SER A 81 0.86 0.69 -15.88
CA SER A 81 1.73 1.80 -15.53
C SER A 81 3.07 1.31 -14.98
N ASN A 82 3.79 2.17 -14.29
CA ASN A 82 5.02 1.83 -13.57
C ASN A 82 5.21 2.80 -12.40
N MET A 83 6.13 2.47 -11.49
CA MET A 83 6.32 3.27 -10.27
C MET A 83 6.71 4.71 -10.55
N ASP A 84 7.45 4.97 -11.62
CA ASP A 84 7.87 6.33 -12.00
C ASP A 84 6.71 7.21 -12.49
N CYS A 85 5.54 6.62 -12.74
CA CYS A 85 4.32 7.34 -13.09
C CYS A 85 3.43 7.68 -11.89
N LEU A 86 3.88 7.42 -10.68
CA LEU A 86 3.18 7.89 -9.48
C LEU A 86 3.34 9.40 -9.35
N LEU A 87 2.23 10.09 -9.08
CA LEU A 87 2.18 11.56 -8.97
C LEU A 87 2.18 12.02 -7.53
N LYS A 88 1.44 11.32 -6.68
CA LYS A 88 1.28 11.67 -5.27
C LYS A 88 1.25 10.40 -4.43
N VAL A 89 2.05 10.42 -3.37
CA VAL A 89 2.09 9.34 -2.37
C VAL A 89 1.82 9.94 -1.00
N ILE A 90 0.98 9.29 -0.22
CA ILE A 90 0.74 9.64 1.19
C ILE A 90 1.17 8.45 2.03
N VAL A 91 2.03 8.72 3.01
CA VAL A 91 2.60 7.72 3.90
C VAL A 91 2.14 8.00 5.33
N TRP A 92 1.59 6.97 5.96
CA TRP A 92 1.21 6.99 7.36
C TRP A 92 2.13 6.04 8.13
N LEU A 93 2.95 6.59 9.04
CA LEU A 93 3.82 5.77 9.88
C LEU A 93 3.21 5.60 11.26
N LYS A 94 3.40 4.43 11.86
CA LYS A 94 3.08 4.24 13.26
C LYS A 94 4.04 5.04 14.16
N ASP A 95 5.30 5.14 13.73
CA ASP A 95 6.36 5.85 14.46
C ASP A 95 7.19 6.66 13.47
N GLN A 96 7.05 7.99 13.51
CA GLN A 96 7.77 8.90 12.62
C GLN A 96 9.29 8.85 12.80
N ARG A 97 9.78 8.33 13.92
CA ARG A 97 11.22 8.14 14.14
C ARG A 97 11.84 7.14 13.16
N GLN A 98 11.03 6.30 12.51
CA GLN A 98 11.46 5.33 11.49
C GLN A 98 11.55 5.93 10.08
N GLN A 99 11.48 7.25 9.95
CA GLN A 99 11.43 7.93 8.65
C GLN A 99 12.66 7.68 7.78
N GLU A 100 13.85 7.63 8.36
CA GLU A 100 15.09 7.43 7.58
C GLU A 100 15.17 6.02 7.00
N GLU A 101 14.79 5.01 7.79
CA GLU A 101 14.73 3.64 7.31
C GLU A 101 13.70 3.49 6.21
N PHE A 102 12.52 4.10 6.39
CA PHE A 102 11.48 4.11 5.35
C PHE A 102 12.01 4.75 4.06
N ASP A 103 12.61 5.92 4.13
CA ASP A 103 13.09 6.65 2.94
C ASP A 103 14.15 5.87 2.17
N ARG A 104 15.06 5.19 2.87
CA ARG A 104 16.09 4.37 2.24
C ARG A 104 15.49 3.28 1.37
N ILE A 105 14.47 2.58 1.87
CA ILE A 105 13.80 1.50 1.15
C ILE A 105 12.91 2.08 0.04
N TYR A 106 12.09 3.08 0.38
CA TYR A 106 11.16 3.75 -0.53
C TYR A 106 11.88 4.24 -1.80
N ARG A 107 13.01 4.91 -1.64
CA ARG A 107 13.79 5.46 -2.74
C ARG A 107 14.18 4.39 -3.77
N SER A 108 14.42 3.16 -3.34
CA SER A 108 14.85 2.06 -4.20
C SER A 108 13.79 1.61 -5.21
N TYR A 109 12.55 2.05 -5.04
CA TYR A 109 11.44 1.70 -5.95
C TYR A 109 11.29 2.66 -7.14
N PHE A 110 12.10 3.71 -7.21
CA PHE A 110 12.04 4.72 -8.27
C PHE A 110 13.37 4.79 -9.04
N SER A 111 13.30 5.10 -10.33
CA SER A 111 14.47 5.08 -11.21
C SER A 111 15.45 6.20 -10.93
N SER A 112 14.96 7.38 -10.53
CA SER A 112 15.80 8.56 -10.29
C SER A 112 15.10 9.55 -9.37
N THR A 113 15.82 10.60 -8.98
CA THR A 113 15.25 11.70 -8.19
C THR A 113 14.15 12.43 -8.94
N GLU A 114 14.26 12.57 -10.25
CA GLU A 114 13.29 13.28 -11.09
C GLU A 114 11.97 12.53 -11.21
N THR A 115 11.97 11.22 -11.00
CA THR A 115 10.74 10.40 -11.09
C THR A 115 10.07 10.19 -9.74
N LEU A 116 10.63 10.72 -8.65
CA LEU A 116 9.99 10.64 -7.34
C LEU A 116 8.67 11.42 -7.35
N PRO A 117 7.59 10.85 -6.83
CA PRO A 117 6.32 11.55 -6.73
C PRO A 117 6.35 12.66 -5.66
N ALA A 118 5.41 13.59 -5.74
CA ALA A 118 5.13 14.44 -4.59
C ALA A 118 4.65 13.56 -3.44
N ARG A 119 5.04 13.91 -2.20
CA ARG A 119 4.74 13.06 -1.05
C ARG A 119 4.41 13.86 0.20
N THR A 120 3.47 13.31 0.98
CA THR A 120 3.22 13.69 2.37
C THR A 120 3.46 12.47 3.24
N ARG A 121 4.15 12.65 4.37
CA ARG A 121 4.37 11.59 5.35
C ARG A 121 4.09 12.12 6.75
N MET A 122 3.28 11.39 7.49
CA MET A 122 2.84 11.77 8.84
C MET A 122 2.82 10.56 9.74
N GLN A 123 2.91 10.79 11.05
CA GLN A 123 2.61 9.76 12.03
C GLN A 123 1.09 9.66 12.17
N ALA A 124 0.55 8.46 12.02
CA ALA A 124 -0.88 8.22 12.22
C ALA A 124 -1.22 8.20 13.71
N GLY A 125 -2.43 8.61 14.04
CA GLY A 125 -2.94 8.43 15.39
C GLY A 125 -3.02 6.94 15.76
N ARG A 126 -3.42 6.11 14.78
CA ARG A 126 -3.38 4.64 14.88
C ARG A 126 -3.37 4.07 13.46
N THR A 127 -2.52 3.10 13.21
CA THR A 127 -2.46 2.38 11.94
C THR A 127 -3.42 1.18 11.94
N PRO A 128 -3.79 0.64 10.76
CA PRO A 128 -4.62 -0.56 10.69
C PRO A 128 -3.99 -1.73 11.45
N MET A 129 -4.72 -2.31 12.39
CA MET A 129 -4.30 -3.44 13.22
C MET A 129 -2.95 -3.20 13.93
N ASP A 130 -2.62 -1.93 14.16
CA ASP A 130 -1.37 -1.50 14.80
C ASP A 130 -0.09 -1.90 14.03
N CYS A 131 -0.19 -2.07 12.71
CA CYS A 131 0.98 -2.32 11.86
C CYS A 131 1.88 -1.08 11.78
N GLY A 132 3.07 -1.22 11.17
CA GLY A 132 4.08 -0.15 11.15
C GLY A 132 3.79 1.00 10.20
N LEU A 133 2.99 0.80 9.16
CA LEU A 133 2.74 1.83 8.16
C LEU A 133 1.55 1.49 7.27
N GLU A 134 1.09 2.52 6.54
CA GLU A 134 0.17 2.39 5.40
C GLU A 134 0.57 3.40 4.35
N VAL A 135 0.48 3.04 3.06
CA VAL A 135 0.87 3.91 1.95
C VAL A 135 -0.21 3.90 0.89
N GLU A 136 -0.63 5.08 0.43
CA GLU A 136 -1.59 5.25 -0.66
C GLU A 136 -0.97 6.10 -1.77
N ALA A 137 -1.49 6.00 -3.00
CA ALA A 137 -0.92 6.72 -4.12
C ALA A 137 -1.94 7.05 -5.21
N ILE A 138 -1.62 8.07 -5.99
CA ILE A 138 -2.28 8.43 -7.25
C ILE A 138 -1.21 8.47 -8.32
N GLY A 139 -1.51 7.91 -9.49
CA GLY A 139 -0.61 7.92 -10.63
C GLY A 139 -1.34 7.98 -11.95
N TYR A 140 -0.61 7.79 -13.04
CA TYR A 140 -1.19 7.80 -14.37
C TYR A 140 -0.63 6.65 -15.20
N VAL A 141 -1.34 6.32 -16.28
CA VAL A 141 -0.90 5.32 -17.26
C VAL A 141 -0.32 6.11 -18.44
N PRO A 142 0.97 5.91 -18.75
CA PRO A 142 1.63 6.66 -19.84
C PRO A 142 1.12 6.30 -21.24
#